data_2602166fdaf8c73037e4aee8d10ba084
#
_entry.id   2602166fdaf8c73037e4aee8d10ba084
#
_cell.length_a   1.000
_cell.length_b   1.000
_cell.length_c   1.000
_cell.angle_alpha   90.00
_cell.angle_beta   90.00
_cell.angle_gamma   90.00
#
_symmetry.space_group_name_H-M   'P 1'
#
loop_
_entity.id
_entity.type
_entity.pdbx_description
1 polymer ?
#
loop_
_entity_poly.entity_id
_entity_poly.type
_entity_poly.pdbx_seq_one_letter_code
_entity_poly.pdbx_strand_id
1 'polypeptide(L)'
;MSNIEVVGLGALNIDHLYQVEHILDDGEAVVSKAKSSPGGSAANTIYGLAKLGVSTGFAGVVGDDAEGEILVQDFQKVGVDASQIRVKRGARTGSVLCLSDKLGRRSLYVIPGANNLLTIGDLDLTYINQAKWLHLSSFADDRQFKVLLKLVASLGSSTKVSFAPGVLHSIKKMETLSPILNRTHLLFVNQREIRHLTGENIIAGAESCLKQGCHIVVVTLGKGMRLDLSHGTVTAVCYIRDAENEYAIKPSSQDTVSEVDTTGAGDAFATGFLYGLLNGKGLNECGSLGDIVARFSLTRLGAREGLPTFTELAQRYHELYNQKL
;
A
#
# COMPACT_ATOMS: atom_id res chain seq x y z
N MET A 1 4.88 27.38 -1.99
CA MET A 1 4.17 26.11 -1.85
C MET A 1 5.22 25.01 -1.89
N SER A 2 5.28 24.15 -0.89
CA SER A 2 6.23 23.01 -0.88
C SER A 2 5.91 22.12 -2.08
N ASN A 3 6.94 21.75 -2.84
CA ASN A 3 6.77 20.90 -4.02
C ASN A 3 6.43 19.48 -3.54
N ILE A 4 5.17 19.05 -3.67
CA ILE A 4 4.72 17.73 -3.24
C ILE A 4 5.39 16.66 -4.09
N GLU A 5 6.06 15.71 -3.46
CA GLU A 5 6.79 14.65 -4.15
C GLU A 5 5.89 13.47 -4.51
N VAL A 6 4.99 13.09 -3.59
CA VAL A 6 4.08 11.95 -3.78
C VAL A 6 2.66 12.35 -3.43
N VAL A 7 1.73 12.13 -4.37
CA VAL A 7 0.30 12.20 -4.12
C VAL A 7 -0.26 10.79 -4.03
N GLY A 8 -1.07 10.51 -3.02
CA GLY A 8 -1.83 9.27 -2.91
C GLY A 8 -3.25 9.42 -3.43
N LEU A 9 -3.79 8.38 -4.04
CA LEU A 9 -5.20 8.25 -4.37
C LEU A 9 -5.67 6.83 -4.11
N GLY A 10 -6.70 6.70 -3.30
CA GLY A 10 -7.31 5.43 -2.93
C GLY A 10 -8.46 5.64 -1.95
N ALA A 11 -9.02 4.55 -1.45
CA ALA A 11 -10.06 4.63 -0.43
C ALA A 11 -9.49 5.19 0.89
N LEU A 12 -10.31 6.03 1.55
CA LEU A 12 -10.10 6.49 2.92
C LEU A 12 -11.12 5.79 3.81
N ASN A 13 -10.64 5.03 4.78
CA ASN A 13 -11.49 4.20 5.63
C ASN A 13 -11.13 4.35 7.11
N ILE A 14 -12.10 4.10 7.98
CA ILE A 14 -11.83 3.72 9.36
C ILE A 14 -11.88 2.19 9.44
N ASP A 15 -10.79 1.59 9.89
CA ASP A 15 -10.71 0.14 10.11
C ASP A 15 -11.18 -0.18 11.54
N HIS A 16 -12.30 -0.91 11.67
CA HIS A 16 -12.80 -1.43 12.93
C HIS A 16 -12.21 -2.82 13.16
N LEU A 17 -11.20 -2.88 14.01
CA LEU A 17 -10.43 -4.08 14.30
C LEU A 17 -11.05 -4.81 15.47
N TYR A 18 -11.52 -6.04 15.25
CA TYR A 18 -12.09 -6.91 16.28
C TYR A 18 -11.30 -8.20 16.38
N GLN A 19 -10.89 -8.54 17.58
CA GLN A 19 -10.24 -9.81 17.88
C GLN A 19 -11.24 -10.76 18.53
N VAL A 20 -11.41 -11.93 17.93
CA VAL A 20 -12.27 -13.02 18.37
C VAL A 20 -11.44 -14.26 18.67
N GLU A 21 -12.00 -15.24 19.37
CA GLU A 21 -11.35 -16.53 19.56
C GLU A 21 -11.22 -17.30 18.23
N HIS A 22 -12.32 -17.38 17.51
CA HIS A 22 -12.41 -17.99 16.18
C HIS A 22 -13.32 -17.16 15.29
N ILE A 23 -12.95 -17.00 14.02
CA ILE A 23 -13.85 -16.47 12.99
C ILE A 23 -14.87 -17.56 12.67
N LEU A 24 -16.14 -17.28 12.95
CA LEU A 24 -17.23 -18.23 12.79
C LEU A 24 -17.75 -18.26 11.34
N ASP A 25 -18.16 -19.44 10.88
CA ASP A 25 -18.96 -19.58 9.66
C ASP A 25 -20.44 -19.23 9.94
N ASP A 26 -20.93 -19.54 11.16
CA ASP A 26 -22.26 -19.22 11.68
C ASP A 26 -22.23 -19.20 13.23
N GLY A 27 -23.19 -18.49 13.87
CA GLY A 27 -23.37 -18.45 15.31
C GLY A 27 -22.93 -17.15 15.97
N GLU A 28 -22.62 -17.19 17.27
CA GLU A 28 -22.30 -16.05 18.12
C GLU A 28 -20.91 -16.19 18.73
N ALA A 29 -20.15 -15.09 18.75
CA ALA A 29 -18.84 -15.03 19.42
C ALA A 29 -18.66 -13.73 20.19
N VAL A 30 -17.88 -13.77 21.26
CA VAL A 30 -17.50 -12.59 22.05
C VAL A 30 -16.26 -11.97 21.43
N VAL A 31 -16.31 -10.65 21.24
CA VAL A 31 -15.14 -9.83 20.84
C VAL A 31 -14.26 -9.61 22.07
N SER A 32 -13.02 -10.08 22.03
CA SER A 32 -12.06 -9.94 23.13
C SER A 32 -11.35 -8.59 23.14
N LYS A 33 -11.15 -7.98 21.95
CA LYS A 33 -10.58 -6.64 21.78
C LYS A 33 -11.26 -5.94 20.63
N ALA A 34 -11.50 -4.63 20.78
CA ALA A 34 -12.00 -3.74 19.75
C ALA A 34 -11.14 -2.47 19.67
N LYS A 35 -10.81 -2.04 18.47
CA LYS A 35 -10.09 -0.79 18.20
C LYS A 35 -10.54 -0.22 16.86
N SER A 36 -10.69 1.10 16.77
CA SER A 36 -10.81 1.78 15.47
C SER A 36 -9.51 2.51 15.14
N SER A 37 -9.13 2.49 13.88
CA SER A 37 -7.87 3.05 13.40
C SER A 37 -8.05 3.60 11.98
N PRO A 38 -7.42 4.74 11.63
CA PRO A 38 -7.33 5.18 10.24
C PRO A 38 -6.74 4.12 9.33
N GLY A 39 -7.31 3.96 8.14
CA GLY A 39 -6.92 2.94 7.17
C GLY A 39 -7.07 3.41 5.72
N GLY A 40 -7.01 2.45 4.80
CA GLY A 40 -6.94 2.66 3.37
C GLY A 40 -5.51 2.49 2.85
N SER A 41 -5.32 1.59 1.85
CA SER A 41 -3.98 1.15 1.43
C SER A 41 -3.10 2.31 0.97
N ALA A 42 -3.51 3.11 -0.05
CA ALA A 42 -2.73 4.27 -0.45
C ALA A 42 -2.57 5.30 0.69
N ALA A 43 -3.59 5.45 1.53
CA ALA A 43 -3.56 6.36 2.67
C ALA A 43 -2.49 5.95 3.71
N ASN A 44 -2.34 4.66 3.98
CA ASN A 44 -1.31 4.13 4.88
C ASN A 44 0.11 4.38 4.33
N THR A 45 0.31 4.14 3.03
CA THR A 45 1.59 4.38 2.35
C THR A 45 1.97 5.87 2.41
N ILE A 46 1.03 6.77 2.11
CA ILE A 46 1.25 8.22 2.15
C ILE A 46 1.54 8.72 3.57
N TYR A 47 0.80 8.22 4.55
CA TYR A 47 1.04 8.52 5.96
C TYR A 47 2.46 8.12 6.38
N GLY A 48 2.88 6.91 6.00
CA GLY A 48 4.22 6.41 6.28
C GLY A 48 5.32 7.26 5.62
N LEU A 49 5.15 7.63 4.35
CA LEU A 49 6.09 8.51 3.65
C LEU A 49 6.23 9.88 4.35
N ALA A 50 5.12 10.47 4.80
CA ALA A 50 5.13 11.72 5.56
C ALA A 50 5.91 11.57 6.88
N LYS A 51 5.73 10.46 7.62
CA LYS A 51 6.51 10.16 8.84
C LYS A 51 8.00 10.04 8.56
N LEU A 52 8.39 9.61 7.35
CA LEU A 52 9.78 9.56 6.91
C LEU A 52 10.30 10.91 6.38
N GLY A 53 9.50 11.98 6.42
CA GLY A 53 9.89 13.33 6.02
C GLY A 53 9.70 13.65 4.53
N VAL A 54 9.03 12.78 3.76
CA VAL A 54 8.69 13.05 2.36
C VAL A 54 7.53 14.03 2.28
N SER A 55 7.59 15.02 1.38
CA SER A 55 6.48 15.94 1.10
C SER A 55 5.37 15.22 0.36
N THR A 56 4.23 15.02 1.01
CA THR A 56 3.14 14.20 0.50
C THR A 56 1.80 14.90 0.51
N GLY A 57 0.91 14.50 -0.38
CA GLY A 57 -0.48 14.91 -0.41
C GLY A 57 -1.41 13.73 -0.68
N PHE A 58 -2.70 13.93 -0.45
CA PHE A 58 -3.70 12.90 -0.70
C PHE A 58 -4.92 13.47 -1.42
N ALA A 59 -5.32 12.83 -2.51
CA ALA A 59 -6.58 13.09 -3.20
C ALA A 59 -7.57 11.97 -2.90
N GLY A 60 -8.80 12.34 -2.51
CA GLY A 60 -9.81 11.35 -2.14
C GLY A 60 -11.08 11.99 -1.60
N VAL A 61 -11.92 11.17 -1.01
CA VAL A 61 -13.21 11.63 -0.45
C VAL A 61 -13.47 11.01 0.91
N VAL A 62 -14.14 11.77 1.79
CA VAL A 62 -14.67 11.33 3.08
C VAL A 62 -16.12 11.74 3.21
N GLY A 63 -16.84 11.19 4.18
CA GLY A 63 -18.18 11.65 4.57
C GLY A 63 -18.12 12.92 5.41
N ASP A 64 -19.28 13.53 5.66
CA ASP A 64 -19.46 14.66 6.57
C ASP A 64 -19.78 14.18 8.01
N ASP A 65 -18.98 13.25 8.49
CA ASP A 65 -19.10 12.62 9.80
C ASP A 65 -17.79 12.70 10.60
N ALA A 66 -17.86 12.32 11.88
CA ALA A 66 -16.71 12.34 12.77
C ALA A 66 -15.55 11.45 12.30
N GLU A 67 -15.83 10.36 11.60
CA GLU A 67 -14.81 9.47 11.03
C GLU A 67 -14.04 10.14 9.89
N GLY A 68 -14.72 10.92 9.05
CA GLY A 68 -14.09 11.76 8.02
C GLY A 68 -13.16 12.81 8.61
N GLU A 69 -13.60 13.50 9.68
CA GLU A 69 -12.76 14.45 10.39
C GLU A 69 -11.52 13.80 10.99
N ILE A 70 -11.65 12.63 11.61
CA ILE A 70 -10.53 11.86 12.17
C ILE A 70 -9.49 11.55 11.09
N LEU A 71 -9.90 11.10 9.89
CA LEU A 71 -8.99 10.77 8.80
C LEU A 71 -8.23 12.00 8.30
N VAL A 72 -8.89 13.14 8.15
CA VAL A 72 -8.25 14.39 7.73
C VAL A 72 -7.26 14.89 8.79
N GLN A 73 -7.68 14.90 10.06
CA GLN A 73 -6.81 15.30 11.18
C GLN A 73 -5.61 14.39 11.35
N ASP A 74 -5.78 13.08 11.15
CA ASP A 74 -4.68 12.12 11.23
C ASP A 74 -3.59 12.39 10.18
N PHE A 75 -3.97 12.73 8.95
CA PHE A 75 -3.04 13.17 7.92
C PHE A 75 -2.32 14.48 8.28
N GLN A 76 -3.07 15.47 8.77
CA GLN A 76 -2.50 16.76 9.17
C GLN A 76 -1.45 16.63 10.28
N LYS A 77 -1.63 15.69 11.23
CA LYS A 77 -0.68 15.43 12.33
C LYS A 77 0.72 15.05 11.85
N VAL A 78 0.82 14.41 10.68
CA VAL A 78 2.11 13.99 10.10
C VAL A 78 2.54 14.85 8.91
N GLY A 79 1.80 15.93 8.61
CA GLY A 79 2.14 16.89 7.57
C GLY A 79 1.75 16.50 6.15
N VAL A 80 0.81 15.55 5.97
CA VAL A 80 0.22 15.26 4.65
C VAL A 80 -0.69 16.42 4.24
N ASP A 81 -0.51 16.93 3.02
CA ASP A 81 -1.46 17.90 2.44
C ASP A 81 -2.81 17.23 2.14
N ALA A 82 -3.81 17.54 2.96
CA ALA A 82 -5.17 17.05 2.85
C ALA A 82 -6.10 17.98 2.04
N SER A 83 -5.59 19.02 1.38
CA SER A 83 -6.39 20.03 0.65
C SER A 83 -7.20 19.44 -0.50
N GLN A 84 -6.81 18.26 -1.00
CA GLN A 84 -7.51 17.55 -2.08
C GLN A 84 -8.45 16.45 -1.58
N ILE A 85 -8.73 16.39 -0.29
CA ILE A 85 -9.77 15.51 0.26
C ILE A 85 -11.10 16.26 0.21
N ARG A 86 -12.09 15.70 -0.51
CA ARG A 86 -13.42 16.28 -0.66
C ARG A 86 -14.40 15.66 0.34
N VAL A 87 -15.17 16.49 1.03
CA VAL A 87 -16.24 16.03 1.93
C VAL A 87 -17.52 15.81 1.13
N LYS A 88 -18.10 14.63 1.21
CA LYS A 88 -19.36 14.26 0.56
C LYS A 88 -20.53 14.41 1.55
N ARG A 89 -21.32 15.46 1.40
CA ARG A 89 -22.45 15.77 2.28
C ARG A 89 -23.50 14.65 2.27
N GLY A 90 -24.01 14.30 3.43
CA GLY A 90 -25.01 13.25 3.63
C GLY A 90 -24.48 11.82 3.44
N ALA A 91 -23.18 11.64 3.26
CA ALA A 91 -22.55 10.35 3.15
C ALA A 91 -21.80 10.00 4.44
N ARG A 92 -21.72 8.72 4.76
CA ARG A 92 -20.80 8.21 5.78
C ARG A 92 -19.43 7.94 5.18
N THR A 93 -18.38 8.14 5.96
CA THR A 93 -17.02 7.76 5.61
C THR A 93 -16.93 6.26 5.37
N GLY A 94 -16.02 5.84 4.50
CA GLY A 94 -15.76 4.42 4.26
C GLY A 94 -15.22 3.75 5.52
N SER A 95 -15.57 2.50 5.73
CA SER A 95 -15.05 1.71 6.85
C SER A 95 -14.77 0.27 6.45
N VAL A 96 -13.96 -0.41 7.24
CA VAL A 96 -13.66 -1.84 7.08
C VAL A 96 -13.88 -2.54 8.41
N LEU A 97 -14.71 -3.57 8.40
CA LEU A 97 -14.82 -4.50 9.53
C LEU A 97 -13.71 -5.55 9.39
N CYS A 98 -12.76 -5.53 10.30
CA CYS A 98 -11.63 -6.44 10.35
C CYS A 98 -11.82 -7.43 11.50
N LEU A 99 -12.08 -8.69 11.20
CA LEU A 99 -12.08 -9.78 12.16
C LEU A 99 -10.73 -10.49 12.12
N SER A 100 -10.11 -10.68 13.27
CA SER A 100 -8.91 -11.51 13.43
C SER A 100 -9.08 -12.51 14.55
N ASP A 101 -8.49 -13.71 14.41
CA ASP A 101 -8.54 -14.74 15.44
C ASP A 101 -7.14 -15.10 15.98
N LYS A 102 -7.12 -15.90 17.05
CA LYS A 102 -5.87 -16.36 17.68
C LYS A 102 -4.99 -17.23 16.78
N LEU A 103 -5.53 -17.78 15.68
CA LEU A 103 -4.79 -18.55 14.68
C LEU A 103 -4.17 -17.67 13.59
N GLY A 104 -4.36 -16.34 13.66
CA GLY A 104 -3.86 -15.38 12.67
C GLY A 104 -4.69 -15.32 11.38
N ARG A 105 -5.87 -15.94 11.34
CA ARG A 105 -6.81 -15.80 10.22
C ARG A 105 -7.47 -14.43 10.27
N ARG A 106 -7.79 -13.87 9.10
CA ARG A 106 -8.47 -12.58 9.00
C ARG A 106 -9.57 -12.60 7.96
N SER A 107 -10.64 -11.86 8.26
CA SER A 107 -11.72 -11.55 7.33
C SER A 107 -11.94 -10.05 7.30
N LEU A 108 -11.98 -9.47 6.11
CA LEU A 108 -12.15 -8.04 5.89
C LEU A 108 -13.44 -7.81 5.12
N TYR A 109 -14.33 -7.00 5.69
CA TYR A 109 -15.60 -6.60 5.07
C TYR A 109 -15.57 -5.10 4.81
N VAL A 110 -15.52 -4.72 3.55
CA VAL A 110 -15.41 -3.32 3.14
C VAL A 110 -16.78 -2.69 3.02
N ILE A 111 -16.98 -1.57 3.70
CA ILE A 111 -18.14 -0.69 3.58
C ILE A 111 -17.65 0.58 2.88
N PRO A 112 -17.88 0.74 1.57
CA PRO A 112 -17.21 1.79 0.79
C PRO A 112 -17.59 3.21 1.22
N GLY A 113 -18.81 3.43 1.67
CA GLY A 113 -19.29 4.75 2.10
C GLY A 113 -19.04 5.83 1.05
N ALA A 114 -18.54 6.98 1.48
CA ALA A 114 -18.23 8.12 0.63
C ALA A 114 -17.26 7.80 -0.52
N ASN A 115 -16.39 6.79 -0.37
CA ASN A 115 -15.47 6.39 -1.44
C ASN A 115 -16.21 6.06 -2.75
N ASN A 116 -17.45 5.52 -2.67
CA ASN A 116 -18.27 5.22 -3.85
C ASN A 116 -18.84 6.48 -4.54
N LEU A 117 -18.65 7.65 -3.96
CA LEU A 117 -19.07 8.95 -4.52
C LEU A 117 -17.91 9.71 -5.17
N LEU A 118 -16.71 9.14 -5.17
CA LEU A 118 -15.57 9.74 -5.88
C LEU A 118 -15.86 9.78 -7.38
N THR A 119 -15.67 10.95 -7.98
CA THR A 119 -15.78 11.18 -9.43
C THR A 119 -14.50 11.81 -9.96
N ILE A 120 -14.33 11.83 -11.28
CA ILE A 120 -13.18 12.51 -11.91
C ILE A 120 -13.18 14.03 -11.62
N GLY A 121 -14.35 14.64 -11.44
CA GLY A 121 -14.50 16.06 -11.10
C GLY A 121 -14.05 16.42 -9.68
N ASP A 122 -13.83 15.44 -8.81
CA ASP A 122 -13.29 15.66 -7.46
C ASP A 122 -11.77 15.78 -7.46
N LEU A 123 -11.11 15.37 -8.55
CA LEU A 123 -9.66 15.28 -8.70
C LEU A 123 -9.10 16.51 -9.42
N ASP A 124 -8.18 17.22 -8.78
CA ASP A 124 -7.41 18.28 -9.40
C ASP A 124 -6.21 17.69 -10.15
N LEU A 125 -6.34 17.59 -11.47
CA LEU A 125 -5.28 17.05 -12.35
C LEU A 125 -4.02 17.93 -12.33
N THR A 126 -4.15 19.24 -12.13
CA THR A 126 -2.99 20.14 -12.04
C THR A 126 -2.19 19.83 -10.80
N TYR A 127 -2.86 19.67 -9.67
CA TYR A 127 -2.23 19.29 -8.41
C TYR A 127 -1.53 17.92 -8.54
N ILE A 128 -2.21 16.92 -9.09
CA ILE A 128 -1.67 15.57 -9.23
C ILE A 128 -0.45 15.58 -10.17
N ASN A 129 -0.52 16.30 -11.30
CA ASN A 129 0.57 16.34 -12.28
C ASN A 129 1.79 17.14 -11.83
N GLN A 130 1.73 17.91 -10.75
CA GLN A 130 2.90 18.57 -10.15
C GLN A 130 3.74 17.61 -9.30
N ALA A 131 3.19 16.46 -8.88
CA ALA A 131 3.90 15.48 -8.09
C ALA A 131 4.86 14.63 -8.96
N LYS A 132 5.97 14.19 -8.36
CA LYS A 132 6.89 13.22 -9.00
C LYS A 132 6.22 11.85 -9.15
N TRP A 133 5.42 11.45 -8.14
CA TRP A 133 4.75 10.16 -8.08
C TRP A 133 3.28 10.29 -7.71
N LEU A 134 2.44 9.51 -8.38
CA LEU A 134 1.07 9.22 -7.97
C LEU A 134 1.02 7.77 -7.48
N HIS A 135 0.73 7.57 -6.19
CA HIS A 135 0.53 6.23 -5.61
C HIS A 135 -0.95 5.88 -5.60
N LEU A 136 -1.31 4.82 -6.31
CA LEU A 136 -2.68 4.36 -6.49
C LEU A 136 -2.94 3.07 -5.71
N SER A 137 -4.12 2.97 -5.08
CA SER A 137 -4.65 1.69 -4.60
C SER A 137 -6.07 1.43 -5.10
N SER A 138 -6.63 0.27 -4.75
CA SER A 138 -7.95 -0.14 -5.20
C SER A 138 -9.10 0.61 -4.52
N PHE A 139 -10.23 0.62 -5.20
CA PHE A 139 -11.56 0.91 -4.68
C PHE A 139 -12.45 -0.33 -4.78
N ALA A 140 -13.48 -0.40 -3.95
CA ALA A 140 -14.37 -1.56 -3.91
C ALA A 140 -15.37 -1.61 -5.09
N ASP A 141 -15.74 -0.47 -5.66
CA ASP A 141 -16.79 -0.36 -6.69
C ASP A 141 -16.19 -0.10 -8.07
N ASP A 142 -16.79 -0.70 -9.10
CA ASP A 142 -16.36 -0.56 -10.50
C ASP A 142 -16.50 0.85 -11.06
N ARG A 143 -17.35 1.69 -10.47
CA ARG A 143 -17.46 3.12 -10.86
C ARG A 143 -16.18 3.85 -10.55
N GLN A 144 -15.58 3.63 -9.37
CA GLN A 144 -14.31 4.24 -9.00
C GLN A 144 -13.13 3.63 -9.76
N PHE A 145 -13.21 2.36 -10.14
CA PHE A 145 -12.26 1.78 -11.08
C PHE A 145 -12.26 2.53 -12.42
N LYS A 146 -13.45 2.88 -12.97
CA LYS A 146 -13.56 3.72 -14.17
C LYS A 146 -12.99 5.14 -13.97
N VAL A 147 -13.08 5.69 -12.75
CA VAL A 147 -12.42 6.96 -12.42
C VAL A 147 -10.91 6.83 -12.49
N LEU A 148 -10.33 5.76 -11.94
CA LEU A 148 -8.89 5.49 -12.06
C LEU A 148 -8.44 5.35 -13.52
N LEU A 149 -9.20 4.64 -14.37
CA LEU A 149 -8.89 4.52 -15.79
C LEU A 149 -8.84 5.89 -16.49
N LYS A 150 -9.83 6.75 -16.22
CA LYS A 150 -9.87 8.13 -16.77
C LYS A 150 -8.71 8.97 -16.25
N LEU A 151 -8.43 8.90 -14.96
CA LEU A 151 -7.32 9.63 -14.36
C LEU A 151 -6.00 9.24 -15.02
N VAL A 152 -5.69 7.95 -15.07
CA VAL A 152 -4.43 7.43 -15.61
C VAL A 152 -4.23 7.82 -17.08
N ALA A 153 -5.32 7.83 -17.87
CA ALA A 153 -5.30 8.30 -19.26
C ALA A 153 -5.04 9.81 -19.39
N SER A 154 -5.33 10.60 -18.34
CA SER A 154 -5.18 12.07 -18.32
C SER A 154 -3.88 12.55 -17.65
N LEU A 155 -3.07 11.63 -17.11
CA LEU A 155 -1.81 11.98 -16.45
C LEU A 155 -0.75 12.45 -17.45
N GLY A 156 -0.03 13.50 -17.09
CA GLY A 156 1.18 13.93 -17.80
C GLY A 156 2.27 12.85 -17.78
N SER A 157 3.16 12.89 -18.77
CA SER A 157 4.26 11.92 -18.88
C SER A 157 5.31 12.04 -17.77
N SER A 158 5.41 13.19 -17.11
CA SER A 158 6.36 13.44 -16.01
C SER A 158 5.97 12.78 -14.70
N THR A 159 4.67 12.54 -14.47
CA THR A 159 4.19 11.90 -13.24
C THR A 159 4.32 10.38 -13.33
N LYS A 160 5.17 9.80 -12.51
CA LYS A 160 5.32 8.36 -12.40
C LYS A 160 4.17 7.76 -11.58
N VAL A 161 3.71 6.58 -11.97
CA VAL A 161 2.63 5.88 -11.27
C VAL A 161 3.20 4.70 -10.49
N SER A 162 2.94 4.63 -9.19
CA SER A 162 3.07 3.41 -8.40
C SER A 162 1.67 2.86 -8.10
N PHE A 163 1.47 1.56 -8.25
CA PHE A 163 0.17 0.94 -8.15
C PHE A 163 0.20 -0.28 -7.22
N ALA A 164 -0.70 -0.28 -6.24
CA ALA A 164 -0.97 -1.39 -5.34
C ALA A 164 -2.43 -1.86 -5.54
N PRO A 165 -2.70 -2.81 -6.46
CA PRO A 165 -4.06 -3.22 -6.81
C PRO A 165 -4.84 -3.87 -5.67
N GLY A 166 -4.14 -4.46 -4.69
CA GLY A 166 -4.77 -5.27 -3.67
C GLY A 166 -5.57 -6.45 -4.27
N VAL A 167 -6.27 -7.17 -3.44
CA VAL A 167 -7.10 -8.30 -3.91
C VAL A 167 -8.24 -7.82 -4.79
N LEU A 168 -8.88 -6.68 -4.45
CA LEU A 168 -10.06 -6.18 -5.16
C LEU A 168 -9.83 -5.89 -6.64
N HIS A 169 -8.63 -5.42 -7.01
CA HIS A 169 -8.31 -5.17 -8.40
C HIS A 169 -7.55 -6.34 -9.05
N SER A 170 -6.70 -7.07 -8.31
CA SER A 170 -5.95 -8.20 -8.90
C SER A 170 -6.86 -9.32 -9.44
N ILE A 171 -8.02 -9.56 -8.82
CA ILE A 171 -9.02 -10.53 -9.32
C ILE A 171 -9.67 -10.13 -10.65
N LYS A 172 -9.56 -8.85 -11.07
CA LYS A 172 -10.09 -8.38 -12.37
C LYS A 172 -9.24 -8.83 -13.55
N LYS A 173 -8.11 -9.45 -13.29
CA LYS A 173 -7.12 -9.96 -14.25
C LYS A 173 -6.42 -8.86 -15.08
N MET A 174 -5.37 -9.27 -15.76
CA MET A 174 -4.45 -8.39 -16.48
C MET A 174 -5.13 -7.61 -17.61
N GLU A 175 -6.01 -8.24 -18.38
CA GLU A 175 -6.68 -7.58 -19.51
C GLU A 175 -7.48 -6.35 -19.06
N THR A 176 -8.21 -6.48 -17.94
CA THR A 176 -9.01 -5.37 -17.39
C THR A 176 -8.14 -4.27 -16.82
N LEU A 177 -7.00 -4.63 -16.21
CA LEU A 177 -6.07 -3.68 -15.61
C LEU A 177 -5.07 -3.09 -16.60
N SER A 178 -5.01 -3.59 -17.83
CA SER A 178 -4.00 -3.22 -18.82
C SER A 178 -3.81 -1.70 -19.02
N PRO A 179 -4.86 -0.85 -19.03
CA PRO A 179 -4.66 0.58 -19.18
C PRO A 179 -3.94 1.22 -17.99
N ILE A 180 -4.10 0.68 -16.77
CA ILE A 180 -3.37 1.14 -15.58
C ILE A 180 -1.96 0.58 -15.60
N LEU A 181 -1.80 -0.72 -15.88
CA LEU A 181 -0.50 -1.40 -15.91
C LEU A 181 0.45 -0.77 -16.93
N ASN A 182 -0.05 -0.39 -18.12
CA ASN A 182 0.73 0.30 -19.16
C ASN A 182 1.28 1.67 -18.72
N ARG A 183 0.71 2.28 -17.70
CA ARG A 183 1.17 3.55 -17.11
C ARG A 183 1.90 3.37 -15.79
N THR A 184 1.98 2.12 -15.31
CA THR A 184 2.57 1.81 -14.00
C THR A 184 4.09 1.71 -14.12
N HIS A 185 4.80 2.62 -13.42
CA HIS A 185 6.25 2.53 -13.28
C HIS A 185 6.64 1.50 -12.21
N LEU A 186 5.84 1.40 -11.14
CA LEU A 186 6.12 0.54 -10.02
C LEU A 186 4.86 -0.20 -9.57
N LEU A 187 4.83 -1.50 -9.75
CA LEU A 187 3.73 -2.37 -9.34
C LEU A 187 4.07 -3.06 -8.02
N PHE A 188 3.24 -2.87 -6.98
CA PHE A 188 3.30 -3.61 -5.73
C PHE A 188 2.21 -4.67 -5.69
N VAL A 189 2.60 -5.91 -5.52
CA VAL A 189 1.67 -7.05 -5.35
C VAL A 189 2.25 -8.03 -4.33
N ASN A 190 1.39 -8.83 -3.73
CA ASN A 190 1.85 -9.98 -2.96
C ASN A 190 1.75 -11.27 -3.81
N GLN A 191 2.24 -12.39 -3.25
CA GLN A 191 2.21 -13.70 -3.89
C GLN A 191 0.82 -14.11 -4.38
N ARG A 192 -0.25 -13.79 -3.64
CA ARG A 192 -1.62 -14.14 -4.01
C ARG A 192 -2.14 -13.23 -5.12
N GLU A 193 -1.84 -11.96 -5.03
CA GLU A 193 -2.29 -10.95 -5.98
C GLU A 193 -1.66 -11.14 -7.36
N ILE A 194 -0.35 -11.43 -7.44
CA ILE A 194 0.31 -11.69 -8.73
C ILE A 194 -0.30 -12.91 -9.43
N ARG A 195 -0.62 -13.97 -8.65
CA ARG A 195 -1.29 -15.16 -9.17
C ARG A 195 -2.72 -14.88 -9.64
N HIS A 196 -3.49 -14.06 -8.91
CA HIS A 196 -4.82 -13.64 -9.36
C HIS A 196 -4.74 -12.83 -10.65
N LEU A 197 -3.78 -11.91 -10.73
CA LEU A 197 -3.62 -10.98 -11.84
C LEU A 197 -3.22 -11.70 -13.13
N THR A 198 -2.28 -12.64 -13.05
CA THR A 198 -1.64 -13.25 -14.22
C THR A 198 -2.03 -14.72 -14.44
N GLY A 199 -2.47 -15.42 -13.40
CA GLY A 199 -2.65 -16.87 -13.43
C GLY A 199 -1.35 -17.68 -13.28
N GLU A 200 -0.20 -16.99 -13.13
CA GLU A 200 1.13 -17.57 -13.19
C GLU A 200 1.82 -17.61 -11.80
N ASN A 201 3.00 -18.24 -11.74
CA ASN A 201 3.86 -18.17 -10.57
C ASN A 201 4.50 -16.77 -10.44
N ILE A 202 5.25 -16.53 -9.36
CA ILE A 202 5.80 -15.20 -9.03
C ILE A 202 6.71 -14.67 -10.13
N ILE A 203 7.64 -15.48 -10.63
CA ILE A 203 8.66 -15.05 -11.60
C ILE A 203 8.01 -14.79 -12.96
N ALA A 204 7.27 -15.77 -13.50
CA ALA A 204 6.56 -15.64 -14.77
C ALA A 204 5.53 -14.50 -14.73
N GLY A 205 4.77 -14.37 -13.61
CA GLY A 205 3.80 -13.31 -13.44
C GLY A 205 4.42 -11.91 -13.40
N ALA A 206 5.61 -11.77 -12.78
CA ALA A 206 6.34 -10.51 -12.81
C ALA A 206 6.80 -10.17 -14.23
N GLU A 207 7.30 -11.13 -14.99
CA GLU A 207 7.66 -10.95 -16.41
C GLU A 207 6.45 -10.57 -17.27
N SER A 208 5.31 -11.20 -17.03
CA SER A 208 4.06 -10.86 -17.74
C SER A 208 3.61 -9.42 -17.45
N CYS A 209 3.75 -8.95 -16.19
CA CYS A 209 3.48 -7.56 -15.83
C CYS A 209 4.46 -6.57 -16.50
N LEU A 210 5.75 -6.91 -16.62
CA LEU A 210 6.71 -6.09 -17.37
C LEU A 210 6.34 -6.03 -18.85
N LYS A 211 6.01 -7.15 -19.49
CA LYS A 211 5.55 -7.21 -20.88
C LYS A 211 4.27 -6.37 -21.09
N GLN A 212 3.42 -6.27 -20.07
CA GLN A 212 2.21 -5.44 -20.07
C GLN A 212 2.52 -3.94 -19.96
N GLY A 213 3.74 -3.53 -19.64
CA GLY A 213 4.16 -2.12 -19.59
C GLY A 213 4.59 -1.61 -18.21
N CYS A 214 4.54 -2.42 -17.16
CA CYS A 214 5.15 -2.05 -15.89
C CYS A 214 6.67 -1.95 -16.04
N HIS A 215 7.31 -0.98 -15.35
CA HIS A 215 8.77 -0.86 -15.43
C HIS A 215 9.47 -1.64 -14.31
N ILE A 216 8.89 -1.67 -13.13
CA ILE A 216 9.39 -2.40 -11.96
C ILE A 216 8.22 -3.15 -11.33
N VAL A 217 8.41 -4.44 -11.06
CA VAL A 217 7.43 -5.28 -10.36
C VAL A 217 8.03 -5.75 -9.04
N VAL A 218 7.32 -5.50 -7.95
CA VAL A 218 7.71 -5.86 -6.59
C VAL A 218 6.68 -6.82 -6.02
N VAL A 219 7.12 -8.03 -5.70
CA VAL A 219 6.27 -9.09 -5.15
C VAL A 219 6.67 -9.38 -3.71
N THR A 220 5.82 -9.02 -2.74
CA THR A 220 6.05 -9.33 -1.33
C THR A 220 5.67 -10.78 -1.04
N LEU A 221 6.50 -11.47 -0.23
CA LEU A 221 6.42 -12.92 0.02
C LEU A 221 6.16 -13.26 1.50
N GLY A 222 5.75 -12.28 2.29
CA GLY A 222 5.44 -12.43 3.70
C GLY A 222 6.64 -12.93 4.52
N LYS A 223 6.48 -14.02 5.26
CA LYS A 223 7.54 -14.59 6.13
C LYS A 223 8.73 -15.18 5.35
N GLY A 224 8.66 -15.17 4.04
CA GLY A 224 9.66 -15.72 3.15
C GLY A 224 9.18 -16.94 2.37
N MET A 225 9.67 -17.03 1.13
CA MET A 225 9.38 -18.11 0.21
C MET A 225 10.65 -18.52 -0.51
N ARG A 226 10.75 -19.81 -0.81
CA ARG A 226 11.82 -20.36 -1.65
C ARG A 226 11.53 -20.04 -3.11
N LEU A 227 12.49 -19.39 -3.78
CA LEU A 227 12.45 -19.06 -5.19
C LEU A 227 13.61 -19.72 -5.92
N ASP A 228 13.36 -20.26 -7.10
CA ASP A 228 14.36 -20.79 -8.01
C ASP A 228 14.66 -19.73 -9.08
N LEU A 229 15.73 -18.96 -8.87
CA LEU A 229 16.18 -17.88 -9.75
C LEU A 229 17.24 -18.40 -10.74
N SER A 230 17.57 -17.57 -11.73
CA SER A 230 18.59 -17.87 -12.73
C SER A 230 19.97 -18.24 -12.15
N HIS A 231 20.29 -17.70 -10.97
CA HIS A 231 21.55 -17.89 -10.26
C HIS A 231 21.47 -18.84 -9.06
N GLY A 232 20.36 -19.58 -8.91
CA GLY A 232 20.17 -20.59 -7.85
C GLY A 232 18.95 -20.37 -6.98
N THR A 233 18.73 -21.29 -6.05
CA THR A 233 17.58 -21.24 -5.13
C THR A 233 17.87 -20.35 -3.92
N VAL A 234 16.95 -19.46 -3.58
CA VAL A 234 17.06 -18.52 -2.43
C VAL A 234 15.74 -18.43 -1.68
N THR A 235 15.81 -18.28 -0.36
CA THR A 235 14.63 -17.87 0.44
C THR A 235 14.57 -16.36 0.47
N ALA A 236 13.44 -15.77 0.05
CA ALA A 236 13.24 -14.34 -0.06
C ALA A 236 11.93 -13.88 0.59
N VAL A 237 11.92 -12.68 1.18
CA VAL A 237 10.73 -11.98 1.69
C VAL A 237 10.14 -11.04 0.65
N CYS A 238 10.91 -10.73 -0.39
CA CYS A 238 10.46 -9.94 -1.53
C CYS A 238 11.24 -10.35 -2.79
N TYR A 239 10.54 -10.38 -3.93
CA TYR A 239 11.09 -10.52 -5.26
C TYR A 239 10.86 -9.23 -6.04
N ILE A 240 11.91 -8.71 -6.68
CA ILE A 240 11.86 -7.47 -7.47
C ILE A 240 12.37 -7.79 -8.87
N ARG A 241 11.66 -7.31 -9.88
CA ARG A 241 12.03 -7.49 -11.28
C ARG A 241 11.87 -6.18 -12.04
N ASP A 242 12.90 -5.80 -12.80
CA ASP A 242 12.84 -4.80 -13.87
C ASP A 242 13.19 -5.44 -15.23
N ALA A 243 13.37 -4.65 -16.27
CA ALA A 243 13.65 -5.15 -17.61
C ALA A 243 15.00 -5.90 -17.70
N GLU A 244 15.97 -5.53 -16.87
CA GLU A 244 17.35 -6.02 -16.96
C GLU A 244 17.72 -6.97 -15.82
N ASN A 245 17.17 -6.74 -14.62
CA ASN A 245 17.64 -7.36 -13.39
C ASN A 245 16.53 -8.01 -12.58
N GLU A 246 16.89 -9.00 -11.78
CA GLU A 246 16.07 -9.59 -10.73
C GLU A 246 16.79 -9.54 -9.39
N TYR A 247 16.02 -9.27 -8.31
CA TYR A 247 16.54 -9.22 -6.96
C TYR A 247 15.64 -10.02 -6.03
N ALA A 248 16.27 -10.72 -5.08
CA ALA A 248 15.57 -11.43 -4.01
C ALA A 248 16.05 -10.90 -2.66
N ILE A 249 15.20 -10.22 -1.94
CA ILE A 249 15.50 -9.69 -0.61
C ILE A 249 15.39 -10.83 0.39
N LYS A 250 16.53 -11.18 1.01
CA LYS A 250 16.58 -12.25 2.00
C LYS A 250 16.02 -11.78 3.34
N PRO A 251 15.37 -12.68 4.11
CA PRO A 251 15.00 -12.35 5.48
C PRO A 251 16.24 -12.05 6.32
N SER A 252 16.19 -10.99 7.14
CA SER A 252 17.27 -10.73 8.08
C SER A 252 17.29 -11.79 9.19
N SER A 253 18.41 -12.46 9.37
CA SER A 253 18.59 -13.47 10.45
C SER A 253 18.61 -12.85 11.87
N GLN A 254 18.81 -11.55 11.98
CA GLN A 254 18.90 -10.82 13.25
C GLN A 254 17.55 -10.24 13.72
N ASP A 255 16.49 -10.44 12.96
CA ASP A 255 15.24 -9.71 13.13
C ASP A 255 14.06 -10.66 13.42
N THR A 256 14.01 -11.18 14.65
CA THR A 256 12.81 -11.86 15.17
C THR A 256 11.85 -10.84 15.74
N VAL A 257 10.92 -10.33 14.92
CA VAL A 257 9.86 -9.42 15.39
C VAL A 257 8.69 -10.25 15.91
N SER A 258 8.22 -9.90 17.11
CA SER A 258 6.94 -10.44 17.62
C SER A 258 5.80 -9.80 16.81
N GLU A 259 5.17 -10.59 15.95
CA GLU A 259 4.05 -10.14 15.14
C GLU A 259 2.79 -9.95 16.00
N VAL A 260 2.33 -8.71 16.09
CA VAL A 260 1.08 -8.32 16.75
C VAL A 260 -0.07 -8.24 15.75
N ASP A 261 0.18 -7.62 14.58
CA ASP A 261 -0.81 -7.43 13.52
C ASP A 261 -0.10 -7.33 12.16
N THR A 262 -0.66 -7.96 11.13
CA THR A 262 -0.14 -7.90 9.76
C THR A 262 -0.91 -6.92 8.87
N THR A 263 -1.86 -6.17 9.45
CA THR A 263 -2.63 -5.14 8.70
C THR A 263 -1.70 -4.03 8.24
N GLY A 264 -1.78 -3.69 6.94
CA GLY A 264 -0.96 -2.62 6.38
C GLY A 264 0.52 -2.97 6.14
N ALA A 265 0.97 -4.21 6.37
CA ALA A 265 2.37 -4.59 6.14
C ALA A 265 2.82 -4.39 4.68
N GLY A 266 1.93 -4.62 3.70
CA GLY A 266 2.19 -4.33 2.29
C GLY A 266 2.32 -2.83 2.01
N ASP A 267 1.49 -2.00 2.66
CA ASP A 267 1.53 -0.54 2.54
C ASP A 267 2.81 0.02 3.20
N ALA A 268 3.20 -0.56 4.33
CA ALA A 268 4.46 -0.24 5.02
C ALA A 268 5.67 -0.63 4.16
N PHE A 269 5.64 -1.78 3.49
CA PHE A 269 6.66 -2.16 2.53
C PHE A 269 6.75 -1.16 1.38
N ALA A 270 5.61 -0.77 0.79
CA ALA A 270 5.55 0.24 -0.27
C ALA A 270 6.09 1.60 0.19
N THR A 271 5.85 1.98 1.46
CA THR A 271 6.42 3.19 2.09
C THR A 271 7.95 3.17 2.05
N GLY A 272 8.59 2.13 2.60
CA GLY A 272 10.05 2.04 2.65
C GLY A 272 10.68 1.94 1.26
N PHE A 273 10.05 1.21 0.35
CA PHE A 273 10.51 1.07 -1.03
C PHE A 273 10.47 2.40 -1.80
N LEU A 274 9.34 3.11 -1.75
CA LEU A 274 9.17 4.43 -2.39
C LEU A 274 10.11 5.46 -1.76
N TYR A 275 10.30 5.43 -0.44
CA TYR A 275 11.27 6.28 0.24
C TYR A 275 12.68 6.07 -0.33
N GLY A 276 13.10 4.82 -0.51
CA GLY A 276 14.39 4.48 -1.13
C GLY A 276 14.52 5.04 -2.54
N LEU A 277 13.51 4.85 -3.41
CA LEU A 277 13.51 5.37 -4.78
C LEU A 277 13.58 6.90 -4.84
N LEU A 278 12.85 7.60 -3.97
CA LEU A 278 12.87 9.06 -3.88
C LEU A 278 14.24 9.60 -3.48
N ASN A 279 15.01 8.82 -2.70
CA ASN A 279 16.36 9.15 -2.28
C ASN A 279 17.45 8.55 -3.19
N GLY A 280 17.11 8.07 -4.39
CA GLY A 280 18.06 7.59 -5.39
C GLY A 280 18.75 6.27 -5.06
N LYS A 281 18.15 5.47 -4.15
CA LYS A 281 18.68 4.15 -3.79
C LYS A 281 18.45 3.12 -4.91
N GLY A 282 19.33 2.14 -5.02
CA GLY A 282 19.17 1.00 -5.91
C GLY A 282 18.02 0.08 -5.48
N LEU A 283 17.46 -0.71 -6.41
CA LEU A 283 16.27 -1.55 -6.16
C LEU A 283 16.47 -2.55 -5.02
N ASN A 284 17.68 -3.08 -4.86
CA ASN A 284 17.99 -3.99 -3.74
C ASN A 284 17.89 -3.26 -2.38
N GLU A 285 18.43 -2.04 -2.27
CA GLU A 285 18.30 -1.22 -1.06
C GLU A 285 16.86 -0.80 -0.83
N CYS A 286 16.11 -0.41 -1.90
CA CYS A 286 14.68 -0.10 -1.79
C CYS A 286 13.90 -1.28 -1.21
N GLY A 287 14.19 -2.50 -1.66
CA GLY A 287 13.57 -3.72 -1.13
C GLY A 287 13.92 -3.96 0.34
N SER A 288 15.17 -3.72 0.73
CA SER A 288 15.61 -3.82 2.14
C SER A 288 14.92 -2.79 3.03
N LEU A 289 14.80 -1.55 2.57
CA LEU A 289 14.07 -0.50 3.28
C LEU A 289 12.58 -0.83 3.40
N GLY A 290 11.98 -1.39 2.34
CA GLY A 290 10.62 -1.90 2.37
C GLY A 290 10.41 -2.97 3.44
N ASP A 291 11.31 -3.96 3.53
CA ASP A 291 11.24 -5.02 4.55
C ASP A 291 11.38 -4.45 5.97
N ILE A 292 12.31 -3.52 6.19
CA ILE A 292 12.48 -2.87 7.51
C ILE A 292 11.20 -2.16 7.94
N VAL A 293 10.62 -1.31 7.07
CA VAL A 293 9.40 -0.56 7.41
C VAL A 293 8.21 -1.50 7.61
N ALA A 294 8.09 -2.57 6.80
CA ALA A 294 7.08 -3.59 6.99
C ALA A 294 7.21 -4.27 8.36
N ARG A 295 8.42 -4.61 8.80
CA ARG A 295 8.67 -5.21 10.13
C ARG A 295 8.29 -4.28 11.27
N PHE A 296 8.57 -2.99 11.17
CA PHE A 296 8.09 -2.01 12.14
C PHE A 296 6.56 -2.04 12.27
N SER A 297 5.83 -2.11 11.15
CA SER A 297 4.37 -2.12 11.17
C SER A 297 3.78 -3.34 11.89
N LEU A 298 4.46 -4.50 11.85
CA LEU A 298 4.00 -5.73 12.50
C LEU A 298 3.99 -5.66 14.04
N THR A 299 4.68 -4.69 14.64
CA THR A 299 4.87 -4.62 16.12
C THR A 299 3.68 -4.05 16.87
N ARG A 300 2.71 -3.45 16.19
CA ARG A 300 1.56 -2.78 16.80
C ARG A 300 0.26 -3.11 16.08
N LEU A 301 -0.86 -3.01 16.80
CA LEU A 301 -2.20 -3.21 16.24
C LEU A 301 -2.63 -2.01 15.42
N GLY A 302 -2.92 -2.21 14.14
CA GLY A 302 -3.33 -1.18 13.17
C GLY A 302 -2.23 -0.82 12.17
N ALA A 303 -2.64 -0.33 11.00
CA ALA A 303 -1.76 -0.18 9.85
C ALA A 303 -0.72 0.97 9.96
N ARG A 304 -0.93 1.95 10.87
CA ARG A 304 -0.11 3.16 10.97
C ARG A 304 0.70 3.27 12.25
N GLU A 305 0.26 2.62 13.33
CA GLU A 305 0.81 2.78 14.68
C GLU A 305 2.25 2.30 14.82
N GLY A 306 2.64 1.29 14.04
CA GLY A 306 4.00 0.74 14.03
C GLY A 306 4.93 1.42 13.03
N LEU A 307 4.44 2.30 12.14
CA LEU A 307 5.28 2.93 11.12
C LEU A 307 6.39 3.79 11.75
N PRO A 308 7.65 3.65 11.31
CA PRO A 308 8.77 4.37 11.91
C PRO A 308 8.83 5.84 11.49
N THR A 309 9.49 6.64 12.29
CA THR A 309 10.06 7.93 11.89
C THR A 309 11.34 7.71 11.10
N PHE A 310 11.84 8.76 10.43
CA PHE A 310 13.13 8.70 9.74
C PHE A 310 14.27 8.28 10.69
N THR A 311 14.31 8.81 11.90
CA THR A 311 15.37 8.50 12.88
C THR A 311 15.36 7.01 13.25
N GLU A 312 14.17 6.43 13.48
CA GLU A 312 14.02 5.00 13.80
C GLU A 312 14.42 4.13 12.61
N LEU A 313 14.01 4.51 11.39
CA LEU A 313 14.41 3.81 10.17
C LEU A 313 15.91 3.85 9.94
N ALA A 314 16.53 5.04 10.06
CA ALA A 314 17.97 5.22 9.86
C ALA A 314 18.79 4.44 10.89
N GLN A 315 18.35 4.46 12.16
CA GLN A 315 18.98 3.66 13.21
C GLN A 315 18.92 2.17 12.88
N ARG A 316 17.73 1.67 12.52
CA ARG A 316 17.54 0.25 12.21
C ARG A 316 18.32 -0.19 10.97
N TYR A 317 18.36 0.66 9.94
CA TYR A 317 19.17 0.42 8.75
C TYR A 317 20.66 0.32 9.10
N HIS A 318 21.16 1.23 9.95
CA HIS A 318 22.55 1.19 10.42
C HIS A 318 22.86 -0.09 11.22
N GLU A 319 21.98 -0.51 12.12
CA GLU A 319 22.14 -1.74 12.90
C GLU A 319 22.24 -2.99 12.01
N LEU A 320 21.47 -3.05 10.91
CA LEU A 320 21.43 -4.21 10.03
C LEU A 320 22.57 -4.25 9.01
N TYR A 321 22.97 -3.10 8.49
CA TYR A 321 23.88 -3.02 7.33
C TYR A 321 25.21 -2.32 7.64
N ASN A 322 25.36 -1.76 8.83
CA ASN A 322 26.52 -0.93 9.23
C ASN A 322 26.80 0.24 8.26
N GLN A 323 25.72 0.80 7.70
CA GLN A 323 25.76 1.91 6.73
C GLN A 323 24.83 3.03 7.19
N LYS A 324 25.11 4.25 6.74
CA LYS A 324 24.18 5.38 6.93
C LYS A 324 23.13 5.36 5.80
N LEU A 325 21.89 5.66 6.18
CA LEU A 325 20.78 5.77 5.24
C LEU A 325 20.85 7.08 4.45
#